data_c6b11858ed9a3d6dc64b636df7f56816
#
_entry.id   c6b11858ed9a3d6dc64b636df7f56816
#
_cell.length_a   1.000
_cell.length_b   1.000
_cell.length_c   1.000
_cell.angle_alpha   90.00
_cell.angle_beta   90.00
_cell.angle_gamma   90.00
#
_symmetry.space_group_name_H-M   'P 1'
#
loop_
_entity.id
_entity.type
_entity.pdbx_description
1 polymer ?
#
loop_
_entity_poly.entity_id
_entity_poly.type
_entity_poly.pdbx_seq_one_letter_code
_entity_poly.pdbx_strand_id
1 'polypeptide(L)'
;MARVIEFSRRSTVQLQKILTFYDERNGSDDYSRRFLRCLLADIQRLAQTPTSSSPSTRQDVRFFYLMGFTIIFRYNSKRLTVQSIRSSVRKPLKVYKNV
;
A
#
# COMPACT_ATOMS: atom_id res chain seq x y z
N MET A 1 11.31 -10.81 15.94
CA MET A 1 11.07 -9.41 16.26
C MET A 1 10.53 -8.67 15.06
N ALA A 2 9.53 -7.85 15.28
CA ALA A 2 8.91 -7.13 14.18
C ALA A 2 9.83 -6.03 13.65
N ARG A 3 9.70 -5.75 12.37
CA ARG A 3 10.48 -4.69 11.73
C ARG A 3 9.87 -3.34 12.05
N VAL A 4 10.69 -2.30 11.97
CA VAL A 4 10.20 -0.94 12.07
C VAL A 4 9.46 -0.61 10.77
N ILE A 5 8.28 -0.02 10.90
CA ILE A 5 7.45 0.32 9.75
C ILE A 5 7.68 1.78 9.39
N GLU A 6 7.93 2.03 8.10
CA GLU A 6 8.13 3.37 7.58
C GLU A 6 7.33 3.56 6.31
N PHE A 7 6.93 4.80 6.04
CA PHE A 7 6.30 5.16 4.78
C PHE A 7 7.21 6.13 4.04
N SER A 8 7.48 5.85 2.78
CA SER A 8 8.28 6.76 1.97
C SER A 8 7.51 8.06 1.77
N ARG A 9 8.20 9.09 1.33
CA ARG A 9 7.54 10.36 1.04
C ARG A 9 6.49 10.19 -0.04
N ARG A 10 6.80 9.42 -1.08
CA ARG A 10 5.84 9.15 -2.15
C ARG A 10 4.59 8.48 -1.61
N SER A 11 4.74 7.43 -0.82
CA SER A 11 3.58 6.71 -0.32
C SER A 11 2.76 7.55 0.63
N THR A 12 3.40 8.42 1.42
CA THR A 12 2.68 9.32 2.32
C THR A 12 1.82 10.29 1.54
N VAL A 13 2.36 10.87 0.47
CA VAL A 13 1.60 11.79 -0.37
C VAL A 13 0.45 11.06 -1.06
N GLN A 14 0.72 9.86 -1.57
CA GLN A 14 -0.32 9.06 -2.22
C GLN A 14 -1.43 8.71 -1.24
N LEU A 15 -1.07 8.32 -0.04
CA LEU A 15 -2.05 7.97 0.99
C LEU A 15 -2.93 9.16 1.32
N GLN A 16 -2.33 10.32 1.51
CA GLN A 16 -3.11 11.53 1.81
C GLN A 16 -4.10 11.85 0.71
N LYS A 17 -3.68 11.71 -0.54
CA LYS A 17 -4.57 11.98 -1.68
C LYS A 17 -5.74 11.00 -1.71
N ILE A 18 -5.48 9.75 -1.42
CA ILE A 18 -6.53 8.73 -1.38
C ILE A 18 -7.54 9.06 -0.29
N LEU A 19 -7.05 9.35 0.91
CA LEU A 19 -7.94 9.64 2.03
C LEU A 19 -8.78 10.88 1.77
N THR A 20 -8.15 11.94 1.27
CA THR A 20 -8.86 13.18 0.96
C THR A 20 -9.92 12.97 -0.13
N PHE A 21 -9.56 12.22 -1.17
CA PHE A 21 -10.49 11.95 -2.27
C PHE A 21 -11.76 11.26 -1.75
N TYR A 22 -11.60 10.25 -0.92
CA TYR A 22 -12.76 9.50 -0.45
C TYR A 22 -13.55 10.25 0.62
N ASP A 23 -12.88 11.06 1.44
CA ASP A 23 -13.58 11.90 2.39
C ASP A 23 -14.50 12.89 1.65
N GLU A 24 -13.98 13.52 0.62
CA GLU A 24 -14.74 14.49 -0.15
C GLU A 24 -15.85 13.83 -0.94
N ARG A 25 -15.56 12.71 -1.56
CA ARG A 25 -16.55 12.01 -2.37
C ARG A 25 -17.70 11.48 -1.53
N ASN A 26 -17.42 10.98 -0.35
CA ASN A 26 -18.43 10.34 0.49
C ASN A 26 -19.08 11.28 1.49
N GLY A 27 -18.52 12.46 1.67
CA GLY A 27 -19.04 13.41 2.64
C GLY A 27 -18.80 12.97 4.09
N SER A 28 -17.89 12.04 4.31
CA SER A 28 -17.54 11.58 5.65
C SER A 28 -16.19 10.89 5.59
N ASP A 29 -15.60 10.60 6.75
CA ASP A 29 -14.30 9.95 6.82
C ASP A 29 -14.43 8.46 7.16
N ASP A 30 -15.61 7.87 7.04
CA ASP A 30 -15.81 6.47 7.39
C ASP A 30 -14.95 5.54 6.55
N TYR A 31 -14.92 5.76 5.24
CA TYR A 31 -14.11 4.93 4.35
C TYR A 31 -12.63 5.10 4.67
N SER A 32 -12.19 6.34 4.84
CA SER A 32 -10.78 6.63 5.12
C SER A 32 -10.31 5.98 6.39
N ARG A 33 -11.13 6.02 7.43
CA ARG A 33 -10.76 5.40 8.69
C ARG A 33 -10.64 3.90 8.55
N ARG A 34 -11.57 3.27 7.83
CA ARG A 34 -11.54 1.84 7.62
C ARG A 34 -10.31 1.46 6.79
N PHE A 35 -10.05 2.22 5.72
CA PHE A 35 -8.91 1.96 4.87
C PHE A 35 -7.61 2.02 5.67
N LEU A 36 -7.45 3.08 6.47
CA LEU A 36 -6.22 3.26 7.24
C LEU A 36 -6.06 2.16 8.28
N ARG A 37 -7.15 1.78 8.95
CA ARG A 37 -7.09 0.72 9.95
C ARG A 37 -6.68 -0.61 9.32
N CYS A 38 -7.25 -0.95 8.17
CA CYS A 38 -6.91 -2.18 7.48
C CYS A 38 -5.48 -2.15 6.96
N LEU A 39 -5.05 -1.01 6.43
CA LEU A 39 -3.70 -0.84 5.93
C LEU A 39 -2.67 -1.09 7.04
N LEU A 40 -2.89 -0.44 8.19
CA LEU A 40 -1.95 -0.58 9.29
C LEU A 40 -1.95 -2.00 9.87
N ALA A 41 -3.11 -2.64 9.94
CA ALA A 41 -3.18 -4.02 10.42
C ALA A 41 -2.40 -4.96 9.50
N ASP A 42 -2.58 -4.81 8.19
CA ASP A 42 -1.88 -5.65 7.23
C ASP A 42 -0.37 -5.40 7.28
N ILE A 43 0.04 -4.15 7.37
CA ILE A 43 1.46 -3.82 7.41
C ILE A 43 2.10 -4.37 8.69
N GLN A 44 1.41 -4.29 9.82
CA GLN A 44 1.94 -4.82 11.07
C GLN A 44 2.14 -6.33 10.97
N ARG A 45 1.20 -7.02 10.35
CA ARG A 45 1.33 -8.45 10.14
C ARG A 45 2.50 -8.76 9.23
N LEU A 46 2.64 -7.99 8.13
CA LEU A 46 3.72 -8.22 7.16
C LEU A 46 5.08 -7.80 7.71
N ALA A 47 5.12 -6.91 8.70
CA ALA A 47 6.38 -6.55 9.33
C ALA A 47 6.98 -7.75 10.06
N GLN A 48 6.17 -8.71 10.44
CA GLN A 48 6.65 -9.93 11.05
C GLN A 48 6.94 -11.02 10.04
N THR A 49 6.11 -11.13 9.00
CA THR A 49 6.27 -12.16 7.97
C THR A 49 6.07 -11.56 6.59
N PRO A 50 7.06 -10.83 6.07
CA PRO A 50 6.90 -10.17 4.76
C PRO A 50 6.63 -11.14 3.62
N THR A 51 7.10 -12.37 3.74
CA THR A 51 6.95 -13.35 2.67
C THR A 51 5.54 -13.89 2.56
N SER A 52 4.62 -13.50 3.44
CA SER A 52 3.22 -13.87 3.28
C SER A 52 2.51 -12.96 2.28
N SER A 53 3.20 -11.95 1.73
CA SER A 53 2.67 -11.12 0.65
C SER A 53 3.13 -11.66 -0.70
N SER A 54 2.73 -10.99 -1.78
CA SER A 54 3.04 -11.45 -3.13
C SER A 54 4.44 -10.99 -3.55
N PRO A 55 5.21 -11.85 -4.21
CA PRO A 55 6.56 -11.49 -4.64
C PRO A 55 6.53 -10.60 -5.88
N SER A 56 7.62 -9.85 -6.07
CA SER A 56 7.84 -9.09 -7.29
C SER A 56 9.10 -9.62 -7.97
N THR A 57 9.55 -8.93 -9.01
CA THR A 57 10.78 -9.32 -9.70
C THR A 57 12.01 -9.05 -8.84
N ARG A 58 11.90 -8.21 -7.82
CA ARG A 58 13.00 -7.95 -6.90
C ARG A 58 12.75 -8.71 -5.61
N GLN A 59 13.82 -9.30 -5.09
CA GLN A 59 13.72 -10.13 -3.91
C GLN A 59 13.23 -9.40 -2.68
N ASP A 60 13.64 -8.15 -2.53
CA ASP A 60 13.32 -7.36 -1.35
C ASP A 60 12.06 -6.51 -1.50
N VAL A 61 11.38 -6.60 -2.65
CA VAL A 61 10.17 -5.82 -2.91
C VAL A 61 8.99 -6.77 -3.05
N ARG A 62 7.92 -6.50 -2.31
CA ARG A 62 6.73 -7.32 -2.35
C ARG A 62 5.51 -6.41 -2.35
N PHE A 63 4.34 -6.98 -2.55
CA PHE A 63 3.13 -6.17 -2.60
C PHE A 63 1.92 -6.97 -2.09
N PHE A 64 0.86 -6.24 -1.77
CA PHE A 64 -0.42 -6.84 -1.42
C PHE A 64 -1.54 -5.92 -1.87
N TYR A 65 -2.74 -6.48 -1.96
CA TYR A 65 -3.91 -5.71 -2.39
C TYR A 65 -4.76 -5.35 -1.19
N LEU A 66 -5.31 -4.14 -1.21
CA LEU A 66 -6.18 -3.66 -0.15
C LEU A 66 -7.21 -2.72 -0.73
N MET A 67 -8.48 -3.12 -0.66
CA MET A 67 -9.62 -2.25 -1.00
C MET A 67 -9.45 -1.52 -2.34
N GLY A 68 -8.99 -2.25 -3.35
CA GLY A 68 -8.82 -1.69 -4.70
C GLY A 68 -7.49 -1.02 -4.96
N PHE A 69 -6.56 -1.12 -4.01
CA PHE A 69 -5.24 -0.53 -4.17
C PHE A 69 -4.17 -1.60 -4.06
N THR A 70 -3.04 -1.37 -4.72
CA THR A 70 -1.86 -2.21 -4.60
C THR A 70 -0.85 -1.48 -3.75
N ILE A 71 -0.45 -2.11 -2.66
CA ILE A 71 0.50 -1.53 -1.70
C ILE A 71 1.84 -2.20 -1.95
N ILE A 72 2.83 -1.41 -2.36
CA ILE A 72 4.16 -1.92 -2.69
C ILE A 72 5.11 -1.52 -1.58
N PHE A 73 5.85 -2.48 -1.05
CA PHE A 73 6.78 -2.21 0.04
C PHE A 73 8.10 -2.91 -0.20
N ARG A 74 9.12 -2.43 0.48
CA ARG A 74 10.43 -3.04 0.49
C ARG A 74 10.78 -3.37 1.93
N TYR A 75 11.53 -4.43 2.13
CA TYR A 75 11.88 -4.82 3.48
C TYR A 75 13.30 -5.37 3.56
N ASN A 76 13.85 -5.30 4.76
CA ASN A 76 15.09 -5.98 5.10
C ASN A 76 14.91 -6.54 6.51
N SER A 77 15.98 -6.95 7.17
CA SER A 77 15.87 -7.55 8.48
C SER A 77 15.37 -6.60 9.56
N LYS A 78 15.48 -5.29 9.33
CA LYS A 78 15.15 -4.30 10.35
C LYS A 78 13.94 -3.44 10.03
N ARG A 79 13.62 -3.26 8.75
CA ARG A 79 12.60 -2.30 8.35
C ARG A 79 11.67 -2.85 7.29
N LEU A 80 10.46 -2.33 7.30
CA LEU A 80 9.52 -2.49 6.20
C LEU A 80 9.12 -1.10 5.78
N THR A 81 9.41 -0.73 4.53
CA THR A 81 9.13 0.61 4.02
C THR A 81 8.08 0.53 2.93
N VAL A 82 6.93 1.17 3.15
CA VAL A 82 5.90 1.27 2.12
C VAL A 82 6.39 2.27 1.08
N GLN A 83 6.52 1.83 -0.17
CA GLN A 83 7.09 2.65 -1.23
C GLN A 83 6.07 3.36 -2.07
N SER A 84 4.97 2.69 -2.38
CA SER A 84 3.93 3.35 -3.16
C SER A 84 2.59 2.66 -2.95
N ILE A 85 1.52 3.41 -3.21
CA ILE A 85 0.15 2.95 -3.11
C ILE A 85 -0.52 3.35 -4.43
N ARG A 86 -0.95 2.36 -5.20
CA ARG A 86 -1.51 2.59 -6.53
C ARG A 86 -2.87 1.97 -6.66
N SER A 87 -3.72 2.59 -7.48
CA SER A 87 -5.02 1.99 -7.76
C SER A 87 -4.82 0.72 -8.58
N SER A 88 -5.35 -0.39 -8.13
CA SER A 88 -5.26 -1.65 -8.86
C SER A 88 -6.43 -1.83 -9.80
N VAL A 89 -7.42 -0.93 -9.74
CA VAL A 89 -8.54 -1.02 -10.62
C VAL A 89 -8.28 -0.39 -11.95
N ARG A 90 -7.21 0.40 -12.12
CA ARG A 90 -6.99 1.02 -13.35
C ARG A 90 -6.70 0.04 -14.38
N LYS A 91 -7.14 0.28 -15.56
CA LYS A 91 -6.94 -0.58 -16.61
C LYS A 91 -5.62 -0.65 -17.00
N PRO A 92 -5.20 -1.61 -17.03
CA PRO A 92 -3.88 -1.80 -17.41
C PRO A 92 -3.68 -1.60 -18.86
N LEU A 93 -4.28 -1.64 -19.14
CA LEU A 93 -3.99 -1.60 -20.11
C LEU A 93 -3.98 -0.65 -20.79
N LYS A 94 -4.17 -0.29 -20.92
CA LYS A 94 -4.01 0.59 -21.52
C LYS A 94 -2.81 0.98 -21.41
N VAL A 95 -2.43 0.72 -21.10
CA VAL A 95 -1.48 0.87 -20.62
C VAL A 95 -0.52 0.38 -20.94
N TYR A 96 -0.38 0.05 -21.09
CA TYR A 96 0.36 -0.49 -21.19
C TYR A 96 0.51 -0.77 -22.13
N LYS A 97 0.14 -0.57 -22.82
CA LYS A 97 0.13 -0.67 -23.61
C LYS A 97 0.40 -0.12 -23.97
N ASN A 98 0.32 0.29 -24.08
CA ASN A 98 0.32 0.68 -24.27
C ASN A 98 0.53 0.86 -24.25
N VAL A 99 0.56 1.01 -24.38
CA VAL A 99 0.46 0.88 -24.26
C VAL A 99 0.46 0.93 -24.25
#